data_c5bb593a03d92ad6959e4f30dda15bfe
#
_entry.id   c5bb593a03d92ad6959e4f30dda15bfe
#
_cell.length_a   1.000
_cell.length_b   1.000
_cell.length_c   1.000
_cell.angle_alpha   90.00
_cell.angle_beta   90.00
_cell.angle_gamma   90.00
#
_symmetry.space_group_name_H-M   'P 1'
#
loop_
_entity.id
_entity.type
_entity.pdbx_description
1 polymer ?
#
loop_
_entity_poly.entity_id
_entity_poly.type
_entity_poly.pdbx_seq_one_letter_code
_entity_poly.pdbx_strand_id
1 'polypeptide(L)'
;MCIRDRYKDIEFYKKHPILIFDSIYDESKWKIISFMRVSGTYSHNDGFDYMQGEFNDNEEFLDFLHQVEMRSLYQCPVTVNEKDSLLMLSTCTYEIDNCRSVVVARKLRKGESEDVNTSKAYLKNDVLYPDDWYSKYGGKMPVANSFTEDISEHTLDWYDGKRKH
;
A
#
# COMPACT_ATOMS: atom_id res chain seq x y z
N MET A 1 20.06 -4.23 8.97
CA MET A 1 19.05 -3.60 8.08
C MET A 1 18.07 -4.68 7.65
N CYS A 2 16.76 -4.48 7.92
CA CYS A 2 15.73 -5.45 7.56
C CYS A 2 15.56 -5.47 6.03
N ILE A 3 15.39 -6.65 5.42
CA ILE A 3 15.17 -6.77 3.97
C ILE A 3 13.95 -5.95 3.50
N ARG A 4 12.96 -5.76 4.36
CA ARG A 4 11.79 -4.94 4.10
C ARG A 4 12.11 -3.47 3.89
N ASP A 5 13.13 -2.92 4.56
CA ASP A 5 13.57 -1.54 4.35
C ASP A 5 14.21 -1.30 2.99
N ARG A 6 14.61 -2.34 2.28
CA ARG A 6 15.11 -2.22 0.91
C ARG A 6 14.04 -1.78 -0.06
N TYR A 7 12.76 -2.08 0.24
CA TYR A 7 11.64 -1.66 -0.59
C TYR A 7 11.36 -0.15 -0.57
N LYS A 8 12.07 0.63 0.26
CA LYS A 8 12.10 2.10 0.12
C LYS A 8 12.75 2.56 -1.19
N ASP A 9 13.61 1.71 -1.78
CA ASP A 9 14.24 1.93 -3.07
C ASP A 9 13.38 1.30 -4.17
N ILE A 10 12.86 2.13 -5.07
CA ILE A 10 12.04 1.68 -6.19
C ILE A 10 12.79 0.72 -7.12
N GLU A 11 14.12 0.86 -7.27
CA GLU A 11 14.91 -0.06 -8.08
C GLU A 11 15.01 -1.45 -7.45
N PHE A 12 14.97 -1.53 -6.11
CA PHE A 12 14.85 -2.82 -5.43
C PHE A 12 13.47 -3.44 -5.67
N TYR A 13 12.38 -2.66 -5.56
CA TYR A 13 11.04 -3.11 -5.90
C TYR A 13 10.96 -3.63 -7.34
N LYS A 14 11.49 -2.89 -8.31
CA LYS A 14 11.46 -3.28 -9.73
C LYS A 14 12.13 -4.63 -10.00
N LYS A 15 13.14 -4.98 -9.22
CA LYS A 15 13.85 -6.27 -9.31
C LYS A 15 13.14 -7.40 -8.54
N HIS A 16 12.34 -7.05 -7.53
CA HIS A 16 11.71 -8.01 -6.61
C HIS A 16 10.22 -7.66 -6.38
N PRO A 17 9.38 -7.61 -7.44
CA PRO A 17 7.98 -7.18 -7.31
C PRO A 17 7.06 -8.25 -6.72
N ILE A 18 7.57 -9.48 -6.52
CA ILE A 18 6.84 -10.64 -6.01
C ILE A 18 7.42 -11.07 -4.68
N LEU A 19 6.54 -11.33 -3.73
CA LEU A 19 6.85 -12.01 -2.48
C LEU A 19 6.37 -13.46 -2.56
N ILE A 20 7.16 -14.36 -2.00
CA ILE A 20 6.74 -15.74 -1.72
C ILE A 20 6.52 -15.81 -0.22
N PHE A 21 5.31 -16.14 0.18
CA PHE A 21 4.93 -16.29 1.57
C PHE A 21 4.18 -17.61 1.73
N ASP A 22 4.90 -18.60 2.24
CA ASP A 22 4.38 -19.94 2.40
C ASP A 22 3.86 -20.13 3.82
N SER A 23 2.70 -20.75 3.92
CA SER A 23 2.16 -21.26 5.16
C SER A 23 2.23 -22.80 5.13
N ILE A 24 1.97 -23.43 6.26
CA ILE A 24 1.88 -24.91 6.32
C ILE A 24 0.74 -25.49 5.46
N TYR A 25 -0.15 -24.64 4.94
CA TYR A 25 -1.33 -25.03 4.16
C TYR A 25 -1.29 -24.58 2.70
N ASP A 26 -0.47 -23.59 2.35
CA ASP A 26 -0.50 -22.97 1.02
C ASP A 26 0.82 -22.29 0.70
N GLU A 27 1.38 -22.59 -0.48
CA GLU A 27 2.45 -21.82 -1.09
C GLU A 27 1.82 -20.69 -1.89
N SER A 28 2.01 -19.46 -1.45
CA SER A 28 1.35 -18.33 -2.06
C SER A 28 2.35 -17.29 -2.57
N LYS A 29 2.09 -16.82 -3.78
CA LYS A 29 2.79 -15.68 -4.39
C LYS A 29 1.96 -14.42 -4.26
N TRP A 30 2.64 -13.31 -4.01
CA TRP A 30 2.02 -12.03 -3.70
C TRP A 30 2.68 -10.93 -4.51
N LYS A 31 1.91 -10.17 -5.26
CA LYS A 31 2.38 -8.98 -5.99
C LYS A 31 2.39 -7.79 -5.05
N ILE A 32 3.54 -7.12 -4.96
CA ILE A 32 3.66 -5.89 -4.15
C ILE A 32 2.85 -4.79 -4.81
N ILE A 33 2.02 -4.13 -4.01
CA ILE A 33 1.15 -3.03 -4.42
C ILE A 33 1.53 -1.71 -3.77
N SER A 34 2.20 -1.74 -2.61
CA SER A 34 2.61 -0.53 -1.90
C SER A 34 3.81 -0.79 -0.99
N PHE A 35 4.60 0.25 -0.82
CA PHE A 35 5.51 0.42 0.31
C PHE A 35 5.23 1.77 0.96
N MET A 36 4.90 1.76 2.23
CA MET A 36 4.50 2.96 2.96
C MET A 36 5.24 3.11 4.29
N ARG A 37 5.30 4.34 4.78
CA ARG A 37 5.71 4.68 6.14
C ARG A 37 4.53 5.16 6.93
N VAL A 38 4.32 4.54 8.08
CA VAL A 38 3.23 4.86 8.99
C VAL A 38 3.75 4.96 10.42
N SER A 39 3.03 5.66 11.28
CA SER A 39 3.28 5.61 12.72
C SER A 39 2.69 4.31 13.29
N GLY A 40 3.39 3.72 14.27
CA GLY A 40 2.82 2.68 15.11
C GLY A 40 1.72 3.19 16.06
N THR A 41 1.49 4.51 16.10
CA THR A 41 0.43 5.16 16.87
C THR A 41 -0.68 5.57 15.91
N TYR A 42 -1.85 4.98 16.08
CA TYR A 42 -3.03 5.17 15.21
C TYR A 42 -3.37 6.64 14.95
N SER A 43 -3.43 7.48 16.00
CA SER A 43 -3.79 8.89 15.88
C SER A 43 -2.81 9.73 15.05
N HIS A 44 -1.55 9.27 14.88
CA HIS A 44 -0.55 9.98 14.10
C HIS A 44 -0.61 9.65 12.59
N ASN A 45 -1.52 8.78 12.17
CA ASN A 45 -1.77 8.40 10.78
C ASN A 45 -3.08 9.00 10.23
N ASP A 46 -3.55 10.11 10.76
CA ASP A 46 -4.85 10.69 10.38
C ASP A 46 -6.00 9.66 10.50
N GLY A 47 -5.99 8.87 11.58
CA GLY A 47 -7.00 7.85 11.83
C GLY A 47 -6.88 6.57 10.99
N PHE A 48 -5.81 6.39 10.20
CA PHE A 48 -5.59 5.17 9.44
C PHE A 48 -4.96 4.06 10.28
N ASP A 49 -5.70 2.96 10.45
CA ASP A 49 -5.19 1.75 11.11
C ASP A 49 -4.65 0.77 10.06
N TYR A 50 -3.34 0.79 9.85
CA TYR A 50 -2.69 -0.14 8.92
C TYR A 50 -2.73 -1.62 9.35
N MET A 51 -3.11 -1.90 10.60
CA MET A 51 -3.25 -3.27 11.11
C MET A 51 -4.69 -3.80 11.01
N GLN A 52 -5.62 -3.01 10.46
CA GLN A 52 -6.99 -3.45 10.24
C GLN A 52 -7.03 -4.69 9.36
N GLY A 53 -7.58 -5.78 9.87
CA GLY A 53 -7.65 -7.08 9.18
C GLY A 53 -9.06 -7.56 8.89
N GLU A 54 -10.09 -6.85 9.39
CA GLU A 54 -11.49 -7.16 9.19
C GLU A 54 -12.23 -5.93 8.67
N PHE A 55 -13.13 -6.14 7.71
CA PHE A 55 -13.91 -5.09 7.06
C PHE A 55 -15.38 -5.50 7.06
N ASN A 56 -16.27 -4.56 7.36
CA ASN A 56 -17.71 -4.81 7.43
C ASN A 56 -18.32 -5.01 6.04
N ASP A 57 -17.77 -4.33 5.05
CA ASP A 57 -18.23 -4.37 3.65
C ASP A 57 -17.09 -4.04 2.67
N ASN A 58 -17.42 -4.09 1.39
CA ASN A 58 -16.47 -3.80 0.32
C ASN A 58 -16.07 -2.33 0.25
N GLU A 59 -16.92 -1.41 0.69
CA GLU A 59 -16.64 0.02 0.66
C GLU A 59 -15.55 0.35 1.68
N GLU A 60 -15.67 -0.15 2.90
CA GLU A 60 -14.64 -0.01 3.93
C GLU A 60 -13.30 -0.62 3.49
N PHE A 61 -13.32 -1.78 2.82
CA PHE A 61 -12.12 -2.39 2.27
C PHE A 61 -11.47 -1.54 1.17
N LEU A 62 -12.27 -0.95 0.29
CA LEU A 62 -11.77 -0.09 -0.78
C LEU A 62 -11.25 1.25 -0.26
N ASP A 63 -11.89 1.82 0.77
CA ASP A 63 -11.36 2.99 1.48
C ASP A 63 -10.01 2.68 2.14
N PHE A 64 -9.88 1.52 2.78
CA PHE A 64 -8.60 1.07 3.33
C PHE A 64 -7.51 0.96 2.25
N LEU A 65 -7.81 0.33 1.10
CA LEU A 65 -6.89 0.23 -0.02
C LEU A 65 -6.50 1.59 -0.59
N HIS A 66 -7.46 2.51 -0.66
CA HIS A 66 -7.22 3.88 -1.10
C HIS A 66 -6.25 4.60 -0.14
N GLN A 67 -6.45 4.44 1.16
CA GLN A 67 -5.54 4.96 2.17
C GLN A 67 -4.13 4.34 2.09
N VAL A 68 -4.02 3.05 1.75
CA VAL A 68 -2.74 2.38 1.47
C VAL A 68 -2.06 3.00 0.26
N GLU A 69 -2.82 3.24 -0.82
CA GLU A 69 -2.30 3.83 -2.06
C GLU A 69 -1.82 5.27 -1.87
N MET A 70 -2.58 6.10 -1.13
CA MET A 70 -2.18 7.47 -0.82
C MET A 70 -0.87 7.54 -0.04
N ARG A 71 -0.58 6.53 0.78
CA ARG A 71 0.65 6.43 1.58
C ARG A 71 1.80 5.72 0.87
N SER A 72 1.54 5.14 -0.30
CA SER A 72 2.58 4.45 -1.07
C SER A 72 3.65 5.41 -1.58
N LEU A 73 4.93 5.05 -1.38
CA LEU A 73 6.06 5.84 -1.87
C LEU A 73 6.15 5.83 -3.40
N TYR A 74 5.57 4.82 -4.04
CA TYR A 74 5.59 4.68 -5.49
C TYR A 74 4.30 4.05 -6.01
N GLN A 75 3.95 4.41 -7.23
CA GLN A 75 2.88 3.75 -7.96
C GLN A 75 3.34 2.39 -8.45
N CYS A 76 2.62 1.35 -8.06
CA CYS A 76 2.84 0.00 -8.56
C CYS A 76 1.91 -0.29 -9.74
N PRO A 77 2.38 -0.95 -10.80
CA PRO A 77 1.56 -1.35 -11.94
C PRO A 77 0.79 -2.65 -11.66
N VAL A 78 0.18 -2.75 -10.50
CA VAL A 78 -0.60 -3.91 -10.04
C VAL A 78 -1.96 -3.40 -9.59
N THR A 79 -3.01 -3.93 -10.19
CA THR A 79 -4.38 -3.54 -9.84
C THR A 79 -4.96 -4.39 -8.72
N VAL A 80 -5.88 -3.82 -7.97
CA VAL A 80 -6.55 -4.42 -6.82
C VAL A 80 -8.06 -4.21 -6.92
N ASN A 81 -8.85 -5.09 -6.31
CA ASN A 81 -10.28 -4.92 -6.15
C ASN A 81 -10.80 -5.58 -4.86
N GLU A 82 -12.08 -5.47 -4.61
CA GLU A 82 -12.77 -5.92 -3.40
C GLU A 82 -12.72 -7.43 -3.13
N LYS A 83 -12.20 -8.23 -4.06
CA LYS A 83 -12.09 -9.70 -3.94
C LYS A 83 -10.69 -10.17 -3.59
N ASP A 84 -9.74 -9.26 -3.57
CA ASP A 84 -8.35 -9.60 -3.35
C ASP A 84 -8.03 -9.79 -1.87
N SER A 85 -7.08 -10.67 -1.60
CA SER A 85 -6.51 -10.85 -0.28
C SER A 85 -5.20 -10.08 -0.17
N LEU A 86 -4.99 -9.43 0.97
CA LEU A 86 -3.80 -8.63 1.24
C LEU A 86 -2.86 -9.34 2.22
N LEU A 87 -1.57 -9.08 2.04
CA LEU A 87 -0.50 -9.42 2.98
C LEU A 87 0.22 -8.13 3.35
N MET A 88 0.34 -7.86 4.64
CA MET A 88 1.06 -6.70 5.15
C MET A 88 2.26 -7.14 5.98
N LEU A 89 3.44 -6.71 5.58
CA LEU A 89 4.70 -7.01 6.26
C LEU A 89 5.25 -5.74 6.90
N SER A 90 5.10 -5.62 8.21
CA SER A 90 5.54 -4.45 8.97
C SER A 90 6.89 -4.67 9.65
N THR A 91 7.70 -3.62 9.73
CA THR A 91 8.96 -3.58 10.49
C THR A 91 9.20 -2.19 11.07
N CYS A 92 9.91 -2.13 12.21
CA CYS A 92 10.33 -0.86 12.79
C CYS A 92 11.33 -0.16 11.87
N THR A 93 11.24 1.15 11.82
CA THR A 93 12.21 2.04 11.17
C THR A 93 12.41 3.29 12.04
N TYR A 94 13.44 4.10 11.77
CA TYR A 94 13.88 5.15 12.68
C TYR A 94 13.82 6.55 12.07
N GLU A 95 13.11 6.72 10.96
CA GLU A 95 12.96 8.03 10.31
C GLU A 95 12.21 9.04 11.20
N ILE A 96 11.17 8.58 11.88
CA ILE A 96 10.46 9.30 12.95
C ILE A 96 10.22 8.35 14.12
N ASP A 97 9.84 8.88 15.27
CA ASP A 97 9.53 8.07 16.46
C ASP A 97 8.37 7.09 16.15
N ASN A 98 8.51 5.87 16.65
CA ASN A 98 7.53 4.79 16.45
C ASN A 98 7.17 4.51 14.97
N CYS A 99 8.04 4.85 14.03
CA CYS A 99 7.81 4.63 12.60
C CYS A 99 7.81 3.14 12.23
N ARG A 100 7.00 2.81 11.26
CA ARG A 100 6.94 1.49 10.63
C ARG A 100 7.11 1.63 9.12
N SER A 101 7.94 0.76 8.55
CA SER A 101 7.96 0.47 7.12
C SER A 101 7.04 -0.71 6.85
N VAL A 102 6.07 -0.52 5.98
CA VAL A 102 5.08 -1.55 5.66
C VAL A 102 5.09 -1.84 4.17
N VAL A 103 5.36 -3.11 3.81
CA VAL A 103 5.16 -3.62 2.45
C VAL A 103 3.76 -4.21 2.38
N VAL A 104 2.97 -3.78 1.43
CA VAL A 104 1.64 -4.33 1.18
C VAL A 104 1.67 -5.08 -0.14
N ALA A 105 1.13 -6.28 -0.14
CA ALA A 105 1.07 -7.13 -1.32
C ALA A 105 -0.30 -7.78 -1.46
N ARG A 106 -0.70 -8.01 -2.70
CA ARG A 106 -1.94 -8.69 -3.08
C ARG A 106 -1.64 -10.13 -3.49
N LYS A 107 -2.45 -11.07 -3.03
CA LYS A 107 -2.33 -12.48 -3.46
C LYS A 107 -2.46 -12.61 -4.97
N LEU A 108 -1.61 -13.42 -5.60
CA LEU A 108 -1.70 -13.73 -7.01
C LEU A 108 -3.06 -14.36 -7.31
N ARG A 109 -3.80 -13.81 -8.26
CA ARG A 109 -5.12 -14.31 -8.65
C ARG A 109 -4.99 -15.62 -9.43
N LYS A 110 -6.00 -16.48 -9.37
CA LYS A 110 -6.00 -17.74 -10.10
C LYS A 110 -5.88 -17.51 -11.61
N GLY A 111 -4.83 -18.09 -12.22
CA GLY A 111 -4.57 -17.96 -13.66
C GLY A 111 -3.92 -16.63 -14.08
N GLU A 112 -3.57 -15.77 -13.11
CA GLU A 112 -2.82 -14.56 -13.37
C GLU A 112 -1.32 -14.89 -13.59
N SER A 113 -0.67 -14.19 -14.54
CA SER A 113 0.79 -14.27 -14.71
C SER A 113 1.52 -13.72 -13.48
N GLU A 114 2.64 -14.32 -13.13
CA GLU A 114 3.55 -13.80 -12.10
C GLU A 114 4.28 -12.53 -12.55
N ASP A 115 4.33 -12.27 -13.84
CA ASP A 115 5.02 -11.11 -14.37
C ASP A 115 4.38 -9.79 -13.92
N VAL A 116 5.23 -8.84 -13.56
CA VAL A 116 4.85 -7.46 -13.25
C VAL A 116 5.64 -6.54 -14.18
N ASN A 117 4.94 -5.71 -14.95
CA ASN A 117 5.61 -4.72 -15.81
C ASN A 117 6.10 -3.53 -14.98
N THR A 118 7.18 -3.75 -14.24
CA THR A 118 7.77 -2.77 -13.32
C THR A 118 8.33 -1.52 -13.98
N SER A 119 8.47 -1.49 -15.33
CA SER A 119 8.88 -0.29 -16.04
C SER A 119 7.88 0.86 -15.92
N LYS A 120 6.62 0.56 -15.59
CA LYS A 120 5.56 1.53 -15.35
C LYS A 120 5.55 2.09 -13.93
N ALA A 121 6.36 1.53 -13.03
CA ALA A 121 6.43 2.01 -11.65
C ALA A 121 7.23 3.31 -11.56
N TYR A 122 6.74 4.26 -10.78
CA TYR A 122 7.40 5.56 -10.54
C TYR A 122 7.21 6.03 -9.09
N LEU A 123 8.14 6.88 -8.63
CA LEU A 123 8.05 7.51 -7.32
C LEU A 123 6.93 8.56 -7.32
N LYS A 124 6.12 8.57 -6.27
CA LYS A 124 5.06 9.56 -6.06
C LYS A 124 5.63 10.82 -5.38
N ASN A 125 5.03 11.96 -5.68
CA ASN A 125 5.39 13.26 -5.10
C ASN A 125 4.41 13.72 -4.02
N ASP A 126 3.25 13.07 -3.94
CA ASP A 126 2.08 13.41 -3.11
C ASP A 126 1.81 12.36 -2.04
N VAL A 127 2.86 11.75 -1.50
CA VAL A 127 2.76 10.71 -0.48
C VAL A 127 2.21 11.28 0.82
N LEU A 128 1.18 10.61 1.36
CA LEU A 128 0.63 10.94 2.67
C LEU A 128 1.45 10.23 3.77
N TYR A 129 2.23 11.01 4.50
CA TYR A 129 3.02 10.53 5.64
C TYR A 129 2.29 10.73 6.98
N PRO A 130 2.76 10.11 8.08
CA PRO A 130 2.27 10.43 9.42
C PRO A 130 2.54 11.90 9.81
N ASP A 131 1.76 12.46 10.72
CA ASP A 131 1.88 13.85 11.21
C ASP A 131 3.30 14.19 11.71
N ASP A 132 3.94 13.24 12.40
CA ASP A 132 5.31 13.40 12.91
C ASP A 132 6.34 13.61 11.80
N TRP A 133 6.06 13.11 10.60
CA TRP A 133 6.90 13.32 9.43
C TRP A 133 6.95 14.80 9.04
N TYR A 134 5.78 15.43 8.95
CA TYR A 134 5.68 16.86 8.59
C TYR A 134 6.24 17.76 9.68
N SER A 135 6.10 17.36 10.95
CA SER A 135 6.72 18.05 12.08
C SER A 135 8.25 18.02 12.02
N LYS A 136 8.83 16.92 11.54
CA LYS A 136 10.29 16.73 11.49
C LYS A 136 10.93 17.26 10.20
N TYR A 137 10.31 17.00 9.06
CA TYR A 137 10.88 17.26 7.74
C TYR A 137 10.23 18.43 7.01
N GLY A 138 9.15 18.95 7.55
CA GLY A 138 8.35 19.98 6.87
C GLY A 138 7.54 19.42 5.69
N GLY A 139 6.99 20.31 4.88
CA GLY A 139 6.15 19.97 3.75
C GLY A 139 4.67 20.23 4.03
N LYS A 140 3.85 20.07 3.00
CA LYS A 140 2.39 20.18 3.10
C LYS A 140 1.78 18.78 3.02
N MET A 141 0.94 18.47 4.01
CA MET A 141 0.17 17.22 4.00
C MET A 141 -0.82 17.23 2.84
N PRO A 142 -0.84 16.20 1.98
CA PRO A 142 -1.89 16.02 0.97
C PRO A 142 -3.26 15.88 1.64
N VAL A 143 -4.31 16.25 0.93
CA VAL A 143 -5.68 16.03 1.40
C VAL A 143 -6.00 14.53 1.24
N ALA A 144 -6.46 13.91 2.31
CA ALA A 144 -6.92 12.53 2.30
C ALA A 144 -8.42 12.51 1.92
N ASN A 145 -8.72 12.16 0.68
CA ASN A 145 -10.09 11.91 0.24
C ASN A 145 -10.49 10.45 0.52
N SER A 146 -11.78 10.17 0.52
CA SER A 146 -12.29 8.79 0.51
C SER A 146 -12.18 8.16 -0.88
N PHE A 147 -12.20 6.83 -0.95
CA PHE A 147 -12.28 6.11 -2.22
C PHE A 147 -13.47 6.56 -3.07
N THR A 148 -14.64 6.74 -2.43
CA THR A 148 -15.88 7.14 -3.11
C THR A 148 -15.77 8.53 -3.73
N GLU A 149 -15.13 9.48 -3.06
CA GLU A 149 -14.88 10.82 -3.60
C GLU A 149 -13.96 10.75 -4.81
N ASP A 150 -12.79 10.15 -4.66
CA ASP A 150 -11.79 10.12 -5.73
C ASP A 150 -12.24 9.31 -6.96
N ILE A 151 -12.93 8.17 -6.78
CA ILE A 151 -13.42 7.37 -7.91
C ILE A 151 -14.56 8.07 -8.68
N SER A 152 -15.30 8.96 -8.04
CA SER A 152 -16.34 9.75 -8.71
C SER A 152 -15.76 10.81 -9.64
N GLU A 153 -14.59 11.36 -9.29
CA GLU A 153 -13.95 12.45 -10.01
C GLU A 153 -12.86 11.99 -10.97
N HIS A 154 -12.19 10.87 -10.67
CA HIS A 154 -11.00 10.42 -11.37
C HIS A 154 -11.05 8.91 -11.72
N THR A 155 -10.19 8.51 -12.66
CA THR A 155 -9.89 7.10 -12.88
C THR A 155 -8.74 6.71 -11.95
N LEU A 156 -8.95 5.70 -11.10
CA LEU A 156 -7.93 5.17 -10.22
C LEU A 156 -7.20 4.02 -10.92
N ASP A 157 -5.96 4.24 -11.33
CA ASP A 157 -5.16 3.27 -12.11
C ASP A 157 -4.87 1.97 -11.35
N TRP A 158 -4.93 2.02 -10.02
CA TRP A 158 -4.72 0.87 -9.15
C TRP A 158 -5.96 0.00 -8.97
N TYR A 159 -7.18 0.49 -9.35
CA TYR A 159 -8.43 -0.22 -9.14
C TYR A 159 -8.98 -0.81 -10.44
N ASP A 160 -9.25 -2.12 -10.44
CA ASP A 160 -9.82 -2.84 -11.58
C ASP A 160 -11.19 -3.48 -11.31
N GLY A 161 -11.84 -3.12 -10.20
CA GLY A 161 -13.19 -3.55 -9.88
C GLY A 161 -14.27 -2.94 -10.79
N LYS A 162 -15.48 -3.46 -10.67
CA LYS A 162 -16.62 -2.94 -11.44
C LYS A 162 -17.14 -1.67 -10.79
N ARG A 163 -17.11 -0.55 -11.51
CA ARG A 163 -17.81 0.67 -11.10
C ARG A 163 -19.32 0.34 -11.01
N LYS A 164 -19.92 0.58 -9.85
CA LYS A 164 -21.38 0.65 -9.74
C LYS A 164 -21.78 2.02 -10.29
N HIS A 165 -22.40 2.04 -11.46
CA HIS A 165 -23.06 3.24 -12.00
C HIS A 165 -24.36 3.48 -11.26
#